data_2ecaf8a2a399a1ec78ee09eab34fbc13
#
_entry.id   2ecaf8a2a399a1ec78ee09eab34fbc13
#
_cell.length_a   1.000
_cell.length_b   1.000
_cell.length_c   1.000
_cell.angle_alpha   90.00
_cell.angle_beta   90.00
_cell.angle_gamma   90.00
#
_symmetry.space_group_name_H-M   'P 1'
#
loop_
_entity.id
_entity.type
_entity.pdbx_description
1 polymer ?
#
loop_
_entity_poly.entity_id
_entity_poly.type
_entity_poly.pdbx_seq_one_letter_code
_entity_poly.pdbx_strand_id
1 'polypeptide(L)'
;MPSSSSTKTTRESSAVEDYLEKILELIDSKGYARVADLAEALGIAQPSVSNMMRRLDAKGLLRHEKYRGVTLTESGEKLARRITKRHEMLAEFLELMGIDADTAYRDLEGMEHHISSQTFRGIEQLVEELQKDPDMVKRIREATADED
;
A
#
# COMPACT_ATOMS: atom_id res chain seq x y z
N MET A 1 -16.58 -23.27 13.08
CA MET A 1 -16.17 -22.02 13.74
C MET A 1 -14.99 -21.44 12.98
N PRO A 2 -15.13 -20.33 12.28
CA PRO A 2 -13.96 -19.67 11.71
C PRO A 2 -13.13 -19.13 12.88
N SER A 3 -11.90 -19.58 12.96
CA SER A 3 -10.99 -19.23 14.03
C SER A 3 -10.66 -17.72 14.01
N SER A 4 -10.75 -17.08 15.15
CA SER A 4 -10.37 -15.68 15.38
C SER A 4 -8.91 -15.34 15.02
N SER A 5 -8.10 -16.34 14.70
CA SER A 5 -6.71 -16.19 14.31
C SER A 5 -6.51 -15.58 12.90
N SER A 6 -7.40 -15.87 11.95
CA SER A 6 -7.28 -15.39 10.57
C SER A 6 -7.47 -13.86 10.46
N THR A 7 -8.43 -13.30 11.19
CA THR A 7 -8.72 -11.88 11.17
C THR A 7 -7.61 -11.05 11.83
N LYS A 8 -6.99 -11.57 12.89
CA LYS A 8 -5.89 -10.91 13.59
C LYS A 8 -4.63 -10.87 12.71
N THR A 9 -4.31 -11.96 12.04
CA THR A 9 -3.16 -12.07 11.14
C THR A 9 -3.31 -11.12 9.94
N THR A 10 -4.50 -11.00 9.37
CA THR A 10 -4.77 -10.09 8.24
C THR A 10 -4.60 -8.64 8.64
N ARG A 11 -5.11 -8.22 9.81
CA ARG A 11 -4.95 -6.85 10.33
C ARG A 11 -3.49 -6.51 10.65
N GLU A 12 -2.75 -7.47 11.19
CA GLU A 12 -1.34 -7.30 11.49
C GLU A 12 -0.50 -7.16 10.21
N SER A 13 -0.78 -7.97 9.20
CA SER A 13 -0.15 -7.88 7.87
C SER A 13 -0.45 -6.54 7.19
N SER A 14 -1.69 -6.08 7.26
CA SER A 14 -2.15 -4.79 6.75
C SER A 14 -1.40 -3.61 7.39
N ALA A 15 -1.26 -3.62 8.72
CA ALA A 15 -0.50 -2.60 9.45
C ALA A 15 0.98 -2.59 9.03
N VAL A 16 1.61 -3.75 8.90
CA VAL A 16 3.01 -3.88 8.43
C VAL A 16 3.17 -3.28 7.04
N GLU A 17 2.26 -3.55 6.13
CA GLU A 17 2.27 -3.00 4.77
C GLU A 17 2.17 -1.47 4.78
N ASP A 18 1.25 -0.90 5.55
CA ASP A 18 1.08 0.55 5.68
C ASP A 18 2.34 1.22 6.23
N TYR A 19 2.97 0.63 7.23
CA TYR A 19 4.24 1.13 7.78
C TYR A 19 5.38 1.08 6.76
N LEU A 20 5.55 -0.03 6.06
CA LEU A 20 6.62 -0.17 5.06
C LEU A 20 6.45 0.81 3.89
N GLU A 21 5.23 0.99 3.42
CA GLU A 21 4.90 1.97 2.37
C GLU A 21 5.27 3.39 2.81
N LYS A 22 4.88 3.79 4.02
CA LYS A 22 5.17 5.12 4.55
C LYS A 22 6.65 5.31 4.85
N ILE A 23 7.33 4.30 5.35
CA ILE A 23 8.79 4.34 5.58
C ILE A 23 9.53 4.55 4.26
N LEU A 24 9.15 3.81 3.21
CA LEU A 24 9.75 3.97 1.88
C LEU A 24 9.53 5.38 1.34
N GLU A 25 8.32 5.92 1.44
CA GLU A 25 7.98 7.29 1.03
C GLU A 25 8.87 8.33 1.74
N LEU A 26 9.07 8.20 3.04
CA LEU A 26 9.94 9.09 3.81
C LEU A 26 11.42 8.94 3.41
N ILE A 27 11.87 7.72 3.20
CA ILE A 27 13.26 7.45 2.76
C ILE A 27 13.50 8.01 1.37
N ASP A 28 12.58 7.81 0.41
CA ASP A 28 12.71 8.35 -0.94
C ASP A 28 12.69 9.89 -0.96
N SER A 29 11.98 10.53 -0.03
CA SER A 29 11.90 11.99 0.07
C SER A 29 13.01 12.63 0.92
N LYS A 30 13.42 12.00 2.03
CA LYS A 30 14.33 12.56 3.03
C LYS A 30 15.62 11.76 3.25
N GLY A 31 15.68 10.51 2.77
CA GLY A 31 16.79 9.59 2.97
C GLY A 31 16.72 8.76 4.26
N TYR A 32 15.76 9.04 5.15
CA TYR A 32 15.58 8.34 6.43
C TYR A 32 14.13 8.47 6.93
N ALA A 33 13.75 7.64 7.88
CA ALA A 33 12.48 7.73 8.57
C ALA A 33 12.69 7.77 10.09
N ARG A 34 12.10 8.75 10.77
CA ARG A 34 12.12 8.86 12.23
C ARG A 34 10.76 8.47 12.82
N VAL A 35 10.76 8.00 14.06
CA VAL A 35 9.53 7.67 14.80
C VAL A 35 8.53 8.83 14.78
N ALA A 36 9.00 10.06 15.02
CA ALA A 36 8.15 11.25 15.01
C ALA A 36 7.51 11.50 13.64
N ASP A 37 8.29 11.37 12.56
CA ASP A 37 7.79 11.56 11.18
C ASP A 37 6.72 10.53 10.82
N LEU A 38 6.94 9.27 11.19
CA LEU A 38 5.98 8.18 10.96
C LEU A 38 4.72 8.34 11.81
N ALA A 39 4.85 8.73 13.07
CA ALA A 39 3.74 8.99 13.97
C ALA A 39 2.82 10.09 13.41
N GLU A 40 3.40 11.18 12.94
CA GLU A 40 2.67 12.27 12.30
C GLU A 40 2.00 11.81 10.99
N ALA A 41 2.75 11.16 10.11
CA ALA A 41 2.25 10.71 8.81
C ALA A 41 1.13 9.68 8.90
N LEU A 42 1.18 8.79 9.89
CA LEU A 42 0.19 7.72 10.10
C LEU A 42 -0.93 8.10 11.09
N GLY A 43 -0.80 9.24 11.78
CA GLY A 43 -1.75 9.65 12.81
C GLY A 43 -1.79 8.70 14.01
N ILE A 44 -0.65 8.13 14.39
CA ILE A 44 -0.49 7.11 15.43
C ILE A 44 0.46 7.61 16.52
N ALA A 45 0.24 7.21 17.78
CA ALA A 45 1.11 7.58 18.89
C ALA A 45 2.54 7.03 18.71
N GLN A 46 3.54 7.83 19.08
CA GLN A 46 4.96 7.46 18.94
C GLN A 46 5.34 6.13 19.62
N PRO A 47 4.83 5.77 20.82
CA PRO A 47 5.12 4.46 21.41
C PRO A 47 4.65 3.28 20.54
N SER A 48 3.52 3.40 19.88
CA SER A 48 3.00 2.38 18.95
C SER A 48 3.89 2.23 17.72
N VAL A 49 4.36 3.35 17.17
CA VAL A 49 5.33 3.38 16.06
C VAL A 49 6.64 2.73 16.48
N SER A 50 7.19 3.09 17.64
CA SER A 50 8.44 2.51 18.17
C SER A 50 8.33 0.99 18.33
N ASN A 51 7.20 0.48 18.81
CA ASN A 51 6.94 -0.95 18.95
C ASN A 51 6.92 -1.65 17.58
N MET A 52 6.25 -1.07 16.58
CA MET A 52 6.22 -1.64 15.23
C MET A 52 7.60 -1.61 14.59
N MET A 53 8.36 -0.54 14.75
CA MET A 53 9.73 -0.45 14.22
C MET A 53 10.63 -1.54 14.80
N ARG A 54 10.54 -1.81 16.10
CA ARG A 54 11.26 -2.94 16.72
C ARG A 54 10.86 -4.29 16.15
N ARG A 55 9.59 -4.48 15.86
CA ARG A 55 9.08 -5.72 15.23
C ARG A 55 9.60 -5.89 13.81
N LEU A 56 9.62 -4.81 13.02
CA LEU A 56 10.15 -4.82 11.66
C LEU A 56 11.68 -5.02 11.64
N ASP A 57 12.39 -4.44 12.60
CA ASP A 57 13.82 -4.68 12.80
C ASP A 57 14.11 -6.15 13.15
N ALA A 58 13.34 -6.73 14.07
CA ALA A 58 13.45 -8.15 14.41
C ALA A 58 13.18 -9.08 13.20
N LYS A 59 12.36 -8.66 12.25
CA LYS A 59 12.12 -9.38 10.99
C LYS A 59 13.19 -9.14 9.92
N GLY A 60 14.20 -8.32 10.20
CA GLY A 60 15.27 -7.99 9.26
C GLY A 60 14.84 -7.06 8.13
N LEU A 61 13.79 -6.27 8.31
CA LEU A 61 13.26 -5.35 7.31
C LEU A 61 13.76 -3.92 7.48
N LEU A 62 14.21 -3.55 8.68
CA LEU A 62 14.75 -2.24 9.02
C LEU A 62 16.17 -2.32 9.56
N ARG A 63 16.87 -1.16 9.49
CA ARG A 63 18.12 -0.88 10.22
C ARG A 63 17.96 0.40 11.00
N HIS A 64 18.41 0.39 12.26
CA HIS A 64 18.60 1.62 13.02
C HIS A 64 19.94 2.24 12.66
N GLU A 65 19.92 3.50 12.24
CA GLU A 65 21.13 4.28 12.01
C GLU A 65 21.26 5.35 13.10
N LYS A 66 22.44 5.41 13.69
CA LYS A 66 22.74 6.40 14.72
C LYS A 66 22.56 7.81 14.13
N TYR A 67 21.74 8.64 14.79
CA TYR A 67 21.41 10.02 14.42
C TYR A 67 20.47 10.21 13.20
N ARG A 68 20.17 9.18 12.42
CA ARG A 68 19.34 9.29 11.20
C ARG A 68 17.94 8.67 11.30
N GLY A 69 17.67 7.90 12.36
CA GLY A 69 16.45 7.13 12.50
C GLY A 69 16.58 5.74 11.89
N VAL A 70 15.63 5.31 11.08
CA VAL A 70 15.68 4.00 10.43
C VAL A 70 15.81 4.12 8.92
N THR A 71 16.43 3.11 8.34
CA THR A 71 16.44 2.85 6.90
C THR A 71 15.93 1.42 6.65
N LEU A 72 15.62 1.10 5.39
CA LEU A 72 15.21 -0.24 5.01
C LEU A 72 16.44 -1.09 4.71
N THR A 73 16.38 -2.37 5.09
CA THR A 73 17.29 -3.37 4.55
C THR A 73 16.96 -3.63 3.09
N GLU A 74 17.81 -4.36 2.37
CA GLU A 74 17.50 -4.80 0.99
C GLU A 74 16.17 -5.56 0.93
N SER A 75 15.94 -6.48 1.87
CA SER A 75 14.67 -7.20 1.98
C SER A 75 13.48 -6.30 2.26
N GLY A 76 13.65 -5.34 3.16
CA GLY A 76 12.63 -4.35 3.51
C GLY A 76 12.28 -3.44 2.33
N GLU A 77 13.27 -2.95 1.62
CA GLU A 77 13.07 -2.10 0.44
C GLU A 77 12.34 -2.87 -0.68
N LYS A 78 12.77 -4.09 -0.96
CA LYS A 78 12.15 -4.95 -1.96
C LYS A 78 10.68 -5.22 -1.66
N LEU A 79 10.38 -5.52 -0.40
CA LEU A 79 8.99 -5.71 0.06
C LEU A 79 8.18 -4.43 -0.04
N ALA A 80 8.71 -3.30 0.44
CA ALA A 80 8.04 -2.01 0.39
C ALA A 80 7.74 -1.55 -1.04
N ARG A 81 8.68 -1.71 -1.97
CA ARG A 81 8.48 -1.37 -3.39
C ARG A 81 7.42 -2.24 -4.06
N ARG A 82 7.34 -3.51 -3.70
CA ARG A 82 6.28 -4.42 -4.18
C ARG A 82 4.91 -3.98 -3.68
N ILE A 83 4.80 -3.58 -2.43
CA ILE A 83 3.57 -3.05 -1.83
C ILE A 83 3.14 -1.76 -2.52
N THR A 84 4.07 -0.83 -2.73
CA THR A 84 3.82 0.43 -3.41
C THR A 84 3.37 0.23 -4.85
N LYS A 85 4.03 -0.65 -5.59
CA LYS A 85 3.63 -1.00 -6.97
C LYS A 85 2.21 -1.56 -7.02
N ARG A 86 1.86 -2.43 -6.09
CA ARG A 86 0.51 -3.00 -5.97
C ARG A 86 -0.54 -1.92 -5.72
N HIS A 87 -0.26 -1.02 -4.80
CA HIS A 87 -1.11 0.13 -4.50
C HIS A 87 -1.32 1.03 -5.73
N GLU A 88 -0.24 1.43 -6.39
CA GLU A 88 -0.29 2.27 -7.60
C GLU A 88 -1.07 1.62 -8.73
N MET A 89 -0.89 0.34 -8.95
CA MET A 89 -1.58 -0.42 -9.99
C MET A 89 -3.09 -0.49 -9.73
N LEU A 90 -3.51 -0.71 -8.49
CA LEU A 90 -4.93 -0.72 -8.12
C LEU A 90 -5.55 0.66 -8.20
N ALA A 91 -4.81 1.71 -7.82
CA ALA A 91 -5.25 3.10 -7.97
C ALA A 91 -5.48 3.44 -9.45
N GLU A 92 -4.56 3.07 -10.33
CA GLU A 92 -4.67 3.27 -11.77
C GLU A 92 -5.86 2.50 -12.37
N PHE A 93 -6.09 1.28 -11.93
CA PHE A 93 -7.25 0.48 -12.34
C PHE A 93 -8.57 1.21 -12.03
N LEU A 94 -8.72 1.73 -10.83
CA LEU A 94 -9.91 2.47 -10.42
C LEU A 94 -10.05 3.80 -11.19
N GLU A 95 -8.95 4.50 -11.41
CA GLU A 95 -8.94 5.74 -12.20
C GLU A 95 -9.35 5.50 -13.66
N LEU A 96 -8.85 4.44 -14.29
CA LEU A 96 -9.22 4.08 -15.67
C LEU A 96 -10.71 3.78 -15.81
N MET A 97 -11.34 3.21 -14.78
CA MET A 97 -12.78 2.97 -14.76
C MET A 97 -13.62 4.23 -14.50
N GLY A 98 -13.00 5.36 -14.22
CA GLY A 98 -13.70 6.61 -13.95
C GLY A 98 -14.22 6.76 -12.53
N ILE A 99 -13.72 5.98 -11.58
CA ILE A 99 -14.09 6.09 -10.17
C ILE A 99 -13.49 7.40 -9.61
N ASP A 100 -14.30 8.19 -8.91
CA ASP A 100 -13.82 9.43 -8.31
C ASP A 100 -12.75 9.18 -7.22
N ALA A 101 -11.91 10.17 -6.98
CA ALA A 101 -10.73 10.02 -6.13
C ALA A 101 -11.08 9.59 -4.69
N ASP A 102 -12.17 10.11 -4.10
CA ASP A 102 -12.55 9.79 -2.72
C ASP A 102 -13.08 8.36 -2.61
N THR A 103 -13.89 7.93 -3.56
CA THR A 103 -14.40 6.55 -3.64
C THR A 103 -13.25 5.59 -3.93
N ALA A 104 -12.39 5.90 -4.90
CA ALA A 104 -11.23 5.09 -5.25
C ALA A 104 -10.29 4.89 -4.04
N TYR A 105 -10.03 5.93 -3.25
CA TYR A 105 -9.21 5.82 -2.05
C TYR A 105 -9.78 4.83 -1.03
N ARG A 106 -11.09 4.92 -0.76
CA ARG A 106 -11.77 4.01 0.18
C ARG A 106 -11.80 2.57 -0.30
N ASP A 107 -12.10 2.36 -1.59
CA ASP A 107 -12.16 1.03 -2.19
C ASP A 107 -10.77 0.39 -2.25
N LEU A 108 -9.75 1.17 -2.60
CA LEU A 108 -8.37 0.72 -2.66
C LEU A 108 -7.89 0.18 -1.31
N GLU A 109 -8.17 0.89 -0.20
CA GLU A 109 -7.84 0.44 1.15
C GLU A 109 -8.43 -0.95 1.48
N GLY A 110 -9.63 -1.23 1.00
CA GLY A 110 -10.25 -2.55 1.14
C GLY A 110 -9.65 -3.60 0.19
N MET A 111 -9.46 -3.25 -1.06
CA MET A 111 -9.02 -4.18 -2.12
C MET A 111 -7.60 -4.68 -1.91
N GLU A 112 -6.65 -3.80 -1.58
CA GLU A 112 -5.22 -4.14 -1.53
C GLU A 112 -4.88 -5.24 -0.52
N HIS A 113 -5.68 -5.40 0.53
CA HIS A 113 -5.48 -6.39 1.58
C HIS A 113 -6.24 -7.70 1.37
N HIS A 114 -7.14 -7.76 0.40
CA HIS A 114 -8.06 -8.90 0.22
C HIS A 114 -7.95 -9.61 -1.12
N ILE A 115 -7.25 -9.05 -2.09
CA ILE A 115 -7.08 -9.72 -3.38
C ILE A 115 -5.86 -10.64 -3.39
N SER A 116 -6.03 -11.80 -4.03
CA SER A 116 -4.95 -12.75 -4.23
C SER A 116 -3.91 -12.25 -5.24
N SER A 117 -2.72 -12.84 -5.22
CA SER A 117 -1.69 -12.55 -6.23
C SER A 117 -2.15 -12.90 -7.65
N GLN A 118 -3.01 -13.91 -7.80
CA GLN A 118 -3.58 -14.28 -9.09
C GLN A 118 -4.53 -13.20 -9.60
N THR A 119 -5.44 -12.71 -8.76
CA THR A 119 -6.35 -11.60 -9.10
C THR A 119 -5.57 -10.33 -9.44
N PHE A 120 -4.55 -10.01 -8.65
CA PHE A 120 -3.69 -8.86 -8.91
C PHE A 120 -3.02 -8.93 -10.29
N ARG A 121 -2.45 -10.06 -10.66
CA ARG A 121 -1.88 -10.24 -12.01
C ARG A 121 -2.91 -10.08 -13.14
N GLY A 122 -4.15 -10.52 -12.90
CA GLY A 122 -5.25 -10.31 -13.85
C GLY A 122 -5.58 -8.84 -14.04
N ILE A 123 -5.65 -8.09 -12.94
CA ILE A 123 -5.87 -6.64 -12.97
C ILE A 123 -4.71 -5.92 -13.66
N GLU A 124 -3.45 -6.29 -13.36
CA GLU A 124 -2.25 -5.73 -14.01
C GLU A 124 -2.32 -5.89 -15.54
N GLN A 125 -2.64 -7.08 -16.03
CA GLN A 125 -2.80 -7.33 -17.46
C GLN A 125 -3.96 -6.53 -18.07
N LEU A 126 -5.08 -6.43 -17.35
CA LEU A 126 -6.22 -5.63 -17.81
C LEU A 126 -5.87 -4.15 -17.92
N VAL A 127 -5.16 -3.60 -16.95
CA VAL A 127 -4.69 -2.20 -16.98
C VAL A 127 -3.77 -1.98 -18.18
N GLU A 128 -2.81 -2.87 -18.43
CA GLU A 128 -1.91 -2.78 -19.59
C GLU A 128 -2.68 -2.76 -20.92
N GLU A 129 -3.71 -3.58 -21.06
CA GLU A 129 -4.53 -3.60 -22.28
C GLU A 129 -5.42 -2.35 -22.41
N LEU A 130 -6.02 -1.88 -21.31
CA LEU A 130 -6.81 -0.66 -21.30
C LEU A 130 -6.01 0.59 -21.66
N GLN A 131 -4.76 0.67 -21.21
CA GLN A 131 -3.84 1.77 -21.57
C GLN A 131 -3.57 1.86 -23.07
N LYS A 132 -3.67 0.75 -23.79
CA LYS A 132 -3.49 0.69 -25.24
C LYS A 132 -4.76 1.05 -26.03
N ASP A 133 -5.91 1.10 -25.37
CA ASP A 133 -7.22 1.34 -26.00
C ASP A 133 -7.98 2.49 -25.31
N PRO A 134 -7.64 3.77 -25.61
CA PRO A 134 -8.31 4.93 -25.03
C PRO A 134 -9.81 4.98 -25.33
N ASP A 135 -10.24 4.43 -26.46
CA ASP A 135 -11.67 4.40 -26.84
C ASP A 135 -12.45 3.43 -25.95
N MET A 136 -11.85 2.31 -25.58
CA MET A 136 -12.41 1.38 -24.59
C MET A 136 -12.55 2.04 -23.22
N VAL A 137 -11.50 2.72 -22.75
CA VAL A 137 -11.51 3.46 -21.48
C VAL A 137 -12.62 4.50 -21.47
N LYS A 138 -12.80 5.26 -22.56
CA LYS A 138 -13.87 6.25 -22.69
C LYS A 138 -15.25 5.61 -22.55
N ARG A 139 -15.51 4.50 -23.26
CA ARG A 139 -16.80 3.78 -23.18
C ARG A 139 -17.09 3.25 -21.76
N ILE A 140 -16.05 2.74 -21.06
CA ILE A 140 -16.20 2.27 -19.69
C ILE A 140 -16.58 3.42 -18.76
N ARG A 141 -15.89 4.55 -18.86
CA ARG A 141 -16.16 5.74 -18.03
C ARG A 141 -17.55 6.31 -18.26
N GLU A 142 -17.99 6.38 -19.52
CA GLU A 142 -19.34 6.81 -19.86
C GLU A 142 -20.40 5.88 -19.26
N ALA A 143 -20.22 4.57 -19.39
CA ALA A 143 -21.14 3.59 -18.81
C ALA A 143 -21.17 3.61 -17.27
N THR A 144 -20.03 3.85 -16.63
CA THR A 144 -19.93 3.95 -15.16
C THR A 144 -20.58 5.23 -14.62
N ALA A 145 -20.59 6.31 -15.39
CA ALA A 145 -21.17 7.59 -14.99
C ALA A 145 -22.71 7.64 -15.10
N ASP A 146 -23.30 6.77 -15.91
CA ASP A 146 -24.75 6.79 -16.21
C ASP A 146 -25.62 6.05 -15.16
N GLU A 147 -25.07 5.53 -14.09
CA GLU A 147 -25.79 4.75 -13.06
C GLU A 147 -26.19 5.52 -11.79
N ASP A 148 -26.20 6.85 -11.80
CA ASP A 148 -26.67 7.67 -10.65
C ASP A 148 -28.11 8.21 -10.88
#